data_02fcda61977768127ba10420079ab149
#
_entry.id   02fcda61977768127ba10420079ab149
#
_cell.length_a   1.000
_cell.length_b   1.000
_cell.length_c   1.000
_cell.angle_alpha   90.00
_cell.angle_beta   90.00
_cell.angle_gamma   90.00
#
_symmetry.space_group_name_H-M   'P 1'
#
loop_
_entity.id
_entity.type
_entity.pdbx_description
1 polymer ?
#
loop_
_entity_poly.entity_id
_entity_poly.type
_entity_poly.pdbx_seq_one_letter_code
_entity_poly.pdbx_strand_id
1 'polypeptide(L)'
;FRIMEDIGVTNYRNISYLYMKNLCALYRRRVKYYYILKNQPFPNAEQIVPRSLLEYGNCENQLLADWLEWRKWIFDIDNRSAQETGYVFEPILARCLGGEPVSGKNSPVRRIDENGNPTENRRQVDCFIKDSAEVYELKMRVTIAASGQGRFNEEMTFPKEAQKAGLTPILVVFDGNESDLLNKLKKQ
;
A
#
# COMPACT_ATOMS: atom_id res chain seq x y z
N PHE A 1 -15.50 -5.80 -19.69
CA PHE A 1 -16.63 -4.89 -19.43
C PHE A 1 -17.93 -5.30 -20.15
N ARG A 2 -17.92 -5.81 -21.38
CA ARG A 2 -19.14 -6.30 -22.09
C ARG A 2 -19.99 -7.20 -21.20
N ILE A 3 -19.39 -8.18 -20.53
CA ILE A 3 -20.14 -9.09 -19.63
C ILE A 3 -20.89 -8.33 -18.53
N MET A 4 -20.29 -7.26 -17.99
CA MET A 4 -20.93 -6.47 -16.95
C MET A 4 -22.08 -5.62 -17.52
N GLU A 5 -21.93 -5.11 -18.73
CA GLU A 5 -22.99 -4.41 -19.48
C GLU A 5 -24.14 -5.36 -19.83
N ASP A 6 -23.81 -6.58 -20.29
CA ASP A 6 -24.80 -7.62 -20.64
C ASP A 6 -25.67 -8.05 -19.46
N ILE A 7 -25.13 -8.02 -18.23
CA ILE A 7 -25.87 -8.29 -16.99
C ILE A 7 -26.43 -7.03 -16.32
N GLY A 8 -26.41 -5.88 -17.00
CA GLY A 8 -27.00 -4.63 -16.53
C GLY A 8 -26.23 -3.92 -15.41
N VAL A 9 -24.98 -4.31 -15.14
CA VAL A 9 -24.15 -3.69 -14.10
C VAL A 9 -23.29 -2.59 -14.72
N THR A 10 -23.86 -1.43 -14.93
CA THR A 10 -23.18 -0.26 -15.51
C THR A 10 -22.74 0.78 -14.48
N ASN A 11 -23.27 0.69 -13.25
CA ASN A 11 -22.96 1.66 -12.21
C ASN A 11 -21.58 1.39 -11.60
N TYR A 12 -20.65 2.32 -11.77
CA TYR A 12 -19.29 2.27 -11.20
C TYR A 12 -19.26 2.24 -9.65
N ARG A 13 -20.36 2.57 -8.98
CA ARG A 13 -20.53 2.44 -7.52
C ARG A 13 -20.97 1.04 -7.10
N ASN A 14 -21.39 0.20 -8.04
CA ASN A 14 -21.73 -1.18 -7.73
C ASN A 14 -20.46 -1.95 -7.34
N ILE A 15 -20.54 -2.69 -6.24
CA ILE A 15 -19.38 -3.41 -5.69
C ILE A 15 -18.86 -4.49 -6.65
N SER A 16 -19.75 -5.18 -7.36
CA SER A 16 -19.36 -6.20 -8.34
C SER A 16 -18.63 -5.57 -9.54
N TYR A 17 -19.11 -4.40 -9.98
CA TYR A 17 -18.43 -3.65 -11.05
C TYR A 17 -17.01 -3.21 -10.60
N LEU A 18 -16.90 -2.66 -9.41
CA LEU A 18 -15.64 -2.22 -8.83
C LEU A 18 -14.66 -3.40 -8.66
N TYR A 19 -15.15 -4.53 -8.15
CA TYR A 19 -14.38 -5.74 -7.99
C TYR A 19 -13.84 -6.26 -9.33
N MET A 20 -14.69 -6.41 -10.34
CA MET A 20 -14.28 -6.87 -11.67
C MET A 20 -13.32 -5.90 -12.36
N LYS A 21 -13.56 -4.60 -12.24
CA LYS A 21 -12.66 -3.55 -12.75
C LYS A 21 -11.26 -3.71 -12.15
N ASN A 22 -11.18 -3.91 -10.85
CA ASN A 22 -9.92 -4.01 -10.14
C ASN A 22 -9.21 -5.34 -10.38
N LEU A 23 -9.95 -6.45 -10.49
CA LEU A 23 -9.37 -7.73 -10.94
C LEU A 23 -8.76 -7.62 -12.35
N CYS A 24 -9.44 -6.95 -13.28
CA CYS A 24 -8.90 -6.68 -14.60
C CYS A 24 -7.65 -5.78 -14.56
N ALA A 25 -7.61 -4.82 -13.64
CA ALA A 25 -6.44 -3.98 -13.43
C ALA A 25 -5.26 -4.79 -12.88
N LEU A 26 -5.48 -5.64 -11.89
CA LEU A 26 -4.46 -6.57 -11.35
C LEU A 26 -3.91 -7.51 -12.44
N TYR A 27 -4.79 -8.10 -13.24
CA TYR A 27 -4.37 -8.98 -14.33
C TYR A 27 -3.48 -8.25 -15.34
N ARG A 28 -3.90 -7.06 -15.79
CA ARG A 28 -3.10 -6.24 -16.72
C ARG A 28 -1.74 -5.86 -16.14
N ARG A 29 -1.68 -5.56 -14.85
CA ARG A 29 -0.42 -5.27 -14.15
C ARG A 29 0.49 -6.47 -14.11
N ARG A 30 -0.02 -7.66 -13.76
CA ARG A 30 0.76 -8.91 -13.80
C ARG A 30 1.35 -9.17 -15.18
N VAL A 31 0.54 -9.02 -16.23
CA VAL A 31 1.01 -9.16 -17.62
C VAL A 31 2.08 -8.10 -17.93
N LYS A 32 1.87 -6.84 -17.54
CA LYS A 32 2.85 -5.78 -17.69
C LYS A 32 4.16 -6.09 -16.98
N TYR A 33 4.10 -6.56 -15.72
CA TYR A 33 5.31 -6.92 -14.96
C TYR A 33 6.05 -8.09 -15.60
N TYR A 34 5.35 -9.09 -16.12
CA TYR A 34 6.00 -10.17 -16.85
C TYR A 34 6.84 -9.62 -18.03
N TYR A 35 6.29 -8.71 -18.82
CA TYR A 35 7.02 -8.10 -19.94
C TYR A 35 8.15 -7.18 -19.49
N ILE A 36 7.95 -6.41 -18.44
CA ILE A 36 8.99 -5.55 -17.85
C ILE A 36 10.16 -6.41 -17.39
N LEU A 37 9.90 -7.45 -16.60
CA LEU A 37 10.94 -8.33 -16.09
C LEU A 37 11.70 -9.05 -17.21
N LYS A 38 10.99 -9.44 -18.26
CA LYS A 38 11.60 -10.10 -19.42
C LYS A 38 12.52 -9.18 -20.21
N ASN A 39 12.21 -7.90 -20.30
CA ASN A 39 12.89 -6.94 -21.18
C ASN A 39 13.69 -5.86 -20.43
N GLN A 40 13.60 -5.80 -19.12
CA GLN A 40 14.31 -4.78 -18.35
C GLN A 40 15.80 -5.10 -18.30
N PRO A 41 16.67 -4.15 -18.61
CA PRO A 41 18.10 -4.31 -18.42
C PRO A 41 18.39 -4.57 -16.94
N PHE A 42 19.40 -5.38 -16.68
CA PHE A 42 19.86 -5.59 -15.32
C PHE A 42 20.25 -4.26 -14.69
N PRO A 43 19.81 -4.00 -13.44
CA PRO A 43 20.33 -2.86 -12.71
C PRO A 43 21.86 -3.01 -12.56
N ASN A 44 22.56 -1.90 -12.56
CA ASN A 44 24.02 -1.95 -12.35
C ASN A 44 24.33 -2.35 -10.89
N ALA A 45 25.54 -2.84 -10.66
CA ALA A 45 25.98 -3.30 -9.35
C ALA A 45 25.88 -2.21 -8.26
N GLU A 46 26.15 -0.96 -8.60
CA GLU A 46 26.09 0.18 -7.67
C GLU A 46 24.68 0.45 -7.16
N GLN A 47 23.66 0.13 -7.95
CA GLN A 47 22.26 0.38 -7.59
C GLN A 47 21.71 -0.63 -6.60
N ILE A 48 22.22 -1.84 -6.58
CA ILE A 48 21.57 -2.95 -5.88
C ILE A 48 22.51 -3.72 -4.95
N VAL A 49 23.80 -3.79 -5.25
CA VAL A 49 24.74 -4.56 -4.43
C VAL A 49 25.07 -3.78 -3.16
N PRO A 50 24.98 -4.39 -1.98
CA PRO A 50 25.47 -3.76 -0.76
C PRO A 50 26.94 -3.35 -0.93
N ARG A 51 27.25 -2.15 -0.53
CA ARG A 51 28.61 -1.59 -0.63
C ARG A 51 29.68 -2.52 -0.06
N SER A 52 29.35 -3.20 1.04
CA SER A 52 30.24 -4.19 1.66
C SER A 52 30.62 -5.35 0.74
N LEU A 53 29.74 -5.78 -0.15
CA LEU A 53 30.04 -6.83 -1.14
C LEU A 53 30.97 -6.31 -2.24
N LEU A 54 30.85 -5.04 -2.61
CA LEU A 54 31.71 -4.41 -3.61
C LEU A 54 33.10 -4.06 -3.04
N GLU A 55 33.16 -3.66 -1.76
CA GLU A 55 34.41 -3.19 -1.15
C GLU A 55 35.25 -4.32 -0.54
N TYR A 56 34.62 -5.40 -0.06
CA TYR A 56 35.30 -6.45 0.72
C TYR A 56 35.18 -7.84 0.13
N GLY A 57 34.46 -8.03 -0.96
CA GLY A 57 34.17 -9.33 -1.52
C GLY A 57 34.90 -9.61 -2.82
N ASN A 58 35.74 -10.64 -2.82
CA ASN A 58 36.02 -11.39 -4.04
C ASN A 58 34.79 -12.17 -4.40
N CYS A 59 33.87 -11.52 -5.12
CA CYS A 59 32.65 -12.13 -5.55
C CYS A 59 32.81 -12.61 -6.99
N GLU A 60 32.58 -13.90 -7.23
CA GLU A 60 32.53 -14.40 -8.60
C GLU A 60 31.43 -13.68 -9.38
N ASN A 61 31.69 -13.38 -10.64
CA ASN A 61 30.74 -12.67 -11.50
C ASN A 61 29.38 -13.37 -11.58
N GLN A 62 29.35 -14.69 -11.54
CA GLN A 62 28.10 -15.45 -11.58
C GLN A 62 27.28 -15.26 -10.30
N LEU A 63 27.91 -15.32 -9.13
CA LEU A 63 27.23 -15.09 -7.86
C LEU A 63 26.66 -13.67 -7.79
N LEU A 64 27.38 -12.67 -8.31
CA LEU A 64 26.88 -11.30 -8.40
C LEU A 64 25.67 -11.20 -9.32
N ALA A 65 25.71 -11.86 -10.48
CA ALA A 65 24.58 -11.89 -11.41
C ALA A 65 23.34 -12.54 -10.78
N ASP A 66 23.51 -13.70 -10.16
CA ASP A 66 22.43 -14.42 -9.48
C ASP A 66 21.81 -13.58 -8.35
N TRP A 67 22.65 -12.89 -7.59
CA TRP A 67 22.19 -12.00 -6.53
C TRP A 67 21.42 -10.79 -7.06
N LEU A 68 21.88 -10.18 -8.16
CA LEU A 68 21.18 -9.08 -8.82
C LEU A 68 19.82 -9.53 -9.37
N GLU A 69 19.76 -10.73 -9.96
CA GLU A 69 18.52 -11.31 -10.44
C GLU A 69 17.54 -11.57 -9.30
N TRP A 70 18.00 -12.16 -8.21
CA TRP A 70 17.19 -12.39 -7.01
C TRP A 70 16.68 -11.07 -6.39
N ARG A 71 17.51 -10.04 -6.30
CA ARG A 71 17.10 -8.72 -5.81
C ARG A 71 16.07 -8.06 -6.73
N LYS A 72 16.21 -8.18 -8.02
CA LYS A 72 15.22 -7.71 -9.01
C LYS A 72 13.87 -8.37 -8.78
N TRP A 73 13.84 -9.68 -8.59
CA TRP A 73 12.63 -10.43 -8.29
C TRP A 73 11.96 -9.96 -7.00
N ILE A 74 12.70 -9.87 -5.93
CA ILE A 74 12.16 -9.45 -4.64
C ILE A 74 11.68 -8.00 -4.70
N PHE A 75 12.47 -7.10 -5.24
CA PHE A 75 12.13 -5.68 -5.21
C PHE A 75 10.95 -5.35 -6.13
N ASP A 76 10.94 -5.85 -7.35
CA ASP A 76 9.93 -5.49 -8.34
C ASP A 76 8.65 -6.31 -8.22
N ILE A 77 8.74 -7.58 -7.87
CA ILE A 77 7.57 -8.44 -7.82
C ILE A 77 6.93 -8.42 -6.44
N ASP A 78 7.69 -8.62 -5.39
CA ASP A 78 7.12 -8.75 -4.05
C ASP A 78 6.65 -7.39 -3.50
N ASN A 79 7.53 -6.39 -3.45
CA ASN A 79 7.18 -5.11 -2.86
C ASN A 79 6.16 -4.32 -3.68
N ARG A 80 6.38 -4.18 -4.99
CA ARG A 80 5.46 -3.41 -5.84
C ARG A 80 4.15 -4.13 -6.06
N SER A 81 4.19 -5.44 -6.31
CA SER A 81 2.97 -6.22 -6.51
C SER A 81 2.10 -6.22 -5.25
N ALA A 82 2.69 -6.32 -4.07
CA ALA A 82 1.97 -6.22 -2.81
C ALA A 82 1.32 -4.84 -2.61
N GLN A 83 2.07 -3.75 -2.83
CA GLN A 83 1.54 -2.39 -2.73
C GLN A 83 0.39 -2.14 -3.72
N GLU A 84 0.56 -2.55 -4.96
CA GLU A 84 -0.47 -2.35 -5.98
C GLU A 84 -1.69 -3.22 -5.75
N THR A 85 -1.52 -4.39 -5.15
CA THR A 85 -2.65 -5.22 -4.69
C THR A 85 -3.43 -4.48 -3.61
N GLY A 86 -2.76 -3.88 -2.62
CA GLY A 86 -3.39 -3.02 -1.62
C GLY A 86 -4.24 -1.93 -2.28
N TYR A 87 -3.64 -1.10 -3.11
CA TYR A 87 -4.33 0.01 -3.80
C TYR A 87 -5.54 -0.40 -4.65
N VAL A 88 -5.56 -1.64 -5.15
CA VAL A 88 -6.69 -2.15 -5.93
C VAL A 88 -7.80 -2.65 -5.02
N PHE A 89 -7.47 -3.21 -3.85
CA PHE A 89 -8.46 -3.72 -2.90
C PHE A 89 -9.04 -2.63 -1.98
N GLU A 90 -8.26 -1.61 -1.61
CA GLU A 90 -8.72 -0.51 -0.75
C GLU A 90 -10.09 0.08 -1.16
N PRO A 91 -10.33 0.43 -2.44
CA PRO A 91 -11.62 0.97 -2.84
C PRO A 91 -12.78 -0.03 -2.72
N ILE A 92 -12.50 -1.33 -2.86
CA ILE A 92 -13.51 -2.38 -2.68
C ILE A 92 -13.88 -2.48 -1.21
N LEU A 93 -12.87 -2.53 -0.34
CA LEU A 93 -13.04 -2.63 1.11
C LEU A 93 -13.76 -1.40 1.66
N ALA A 94 -13.39 -0.20 1.20
CA ALA A 94 -14.07 1.03 1.57
C ALA A 94 -15.57 0.99 1.23
N ARG A 95 -15.90 0.46 0.05
CA ARG A 95 -17.32 0.31 -0.35
C ARG A 95 -18.05 -0.77 0.45
N CYS A 96 -17.38 -1.86 0.82
CA CYS A 96 -17.95 -2.88 1.70
C CYS A 96 -18.28 -2.32 3.08
N LEU A 97 -17.48 -1.37 3.58
CA LEU A 97 -17.71 -0.67 4.84
C LEU A 97 -18.77 0.43 4.74
N GLY A 98 -19.24 0.75 3.53
CA GLY A 98 -20.20 1.83 3.29
C GLY A 98 -19.58 3.23 3.13
N GLY A 99 -18.26 3.31 3.04
CA GLY A 99 -17.52 4.55 2.88
C GLY A 99 -16.85 4.72 1.51
N GLU A 100 -15.99 5.72 1.42
CA GLU A 100 -15.22 6.05 0.21
C GLU A 100 -13.76 6.36 0.56
N PRO A 101 -12.79 5.98 -0.30
CA PRO A 101 -11.41 6.44 -0.13
C PRO A 101 -11.35 7.94 -0.42
N VAL A 102 -10.57 8.66 0.39
CA VAL A 102 -10.41 10.12 0.24
C VAL A 102 -8.94 10.49 0.06
N SER A 103 -8.65 11.14 -1.07
CA SER A 103 -7.30 11.62 -1.36
C SER A 103 -6.87 12.70 -0.36
N GLY A 104 -5.56 12.83 -0.13
CA GLY A 104 -5.03 13.84 0.78
C GLY A 104 -5.57 15.25 0.52
N LYS A 105 -5.76 15.65 -0.74
CA LYS A 105 -6.30 16.97 -1.09
C LYS A 105 -7.71 17.24 -0.50
N ASN A 106 -8.53 16.22 -0.42
CA ASN A 106 -9.94 16.32 0.01
C ASN A 106 -10.18 15.72 1.41
N SER A 107 -9.14 15.20 2.06
CA SER A 107 -9.25 14.53 3.34
C SER A 107 -9.65 15.51 4.46
N PRO A 108 -10.53 15.12 5.37
CA PRO A 108 -10.80 15.86 6.58
C PRO A 108 -9.65 15.79 7.60
N VAL A 109 -8.76 14.78 7.47
CA VAL A 109 -7.66 14.56 8.41
C VAL A 109 -6.45 15.40 8.00
N ARG A 110 -6.00 16.29 8.89
CA ARG A 110 -4.77 17.07 8.73
C ARG A 110 -3.62 16.35 9.43
N ARG A 111 -2.45 16.39 8.81
CA ARG A 111 -1.22 15.95 9.48
C ARG A 111 -0.87 16.89 10.61
N ILE A 112 -0.20 16.35 11.64
CA ILE A 112 0.29 17.13 12.77
C ILE A 112 1.82 17.29 12.69
N ASP A 113 2.32 18.40 13.20
CA ASP A 113 3.75 18.65 13.40
C ASP A 113 4.27 17.92 14.67
N GLU A 114 5.56 18.07 14.95
CA GLU A 114 6.21 17.49 16.13
C GLU A 114 5.62 18.00 17.46
N ASN A 115 5.03 19.20 17.44
CA ASN A 115 4.35 19.80 18.59
C ASN A 115 2.88 19.37 18.67
N GLY A 116 2.43 18.59 17.72
CA GLY A 116 1.07 18.11 17.62
C GLY A 116 0.08 19.14 17.05
N ASN A 117 0.51 20.20 16.40
CA ASN A 117 -0.37 21.17 15.78
C ASN A 117 -0.76 20.74 14.37
N PRO A 118 -2.02 20.95 13.93
CA PRO A 118 -2.42 20.66 12.58
C PRO A 118 -1.64 21.49 11.56
N THR A 119 -1.14 20.81 10.52
CA THR A 119 -0.46 21.44 9.38
C THR A 119 -1.44 21.67 8.21
N GLU A 120 -0.98 22.32 7.15
CA GLU A 120 -1.76 22.44 5.92
C GLU A 120 -1.83 21.12 5.14
N ASN A 121 -0.87 20.24 5.37
CA ASN A 121 -0.83 18.93 4.72
C ASN A 121 -1.93 18.03 5.28
N ARG A 122 -2.62 17.35 4.37
CA ARG A 122 -3.68 16.43 4.73
C ARG A 122 -3.27 15.00 4.47
N ARG A 123 -3.76 14.09 5.31
CA ARG A 123 -3.52 12.66 5.17
C ARG A 123 -4.54 12.05 4.23
N GLN A 124 -4.10 11.24 3.28
CA GLN A 124 -4.99 10.34 2.57
C GLN A 124 -5.56 9.32 3.57
N VAL A 125 -6.83 9.00 3.46
CA VAL A 125 -7.50 7.94 4.24
C VAL A 125 -8.10 6.91 3.30
N ASP A 126 -7.97 5.64 3.67
CA ASP A 126 -8.39 4.53 2.81
C ASP A 126 -9.91 4.40 2.75
N CYS A 127 -10.59 4.78 3.83
CA CYS A 127 -12.04 4.87 3.85
C CYS A 127 -12.51 5.96 4.83
N PHE A 128 -13.49 6.75 4.42
CA PHE A 128 -14.18 7.73 5.25
C PHE A 128 -15.68 7.49 5.18
N ILE A 129 -16.30 7.33 6.34
CA ILE A 129 -17.75 7.25 6.52
C ILE A 129 -18.20 8.53 7.19
N LYS A 130 -18.80 9.42 6.40
CA LYS A 130 -19.16 10.77 6.86
C LYS A 130 -20.23 10.75 7.94
N ASP A 131 -21.21 9.87 7.81
CA ASP A 131 -22.39 9.85 8.69
C ASP A 131 -22.04 9.38 10.12
N SER A 132 -21.07 8.47 10.27
CA SER A 132 -20.57 8.03 11.57
C SER A 132 -19.31 8.76 12.02
N ALA A 133 -18.76 9.69 11.20
CA ALA A 133 -17.53 10.39 11.45
C ALA A 133 -16.32 9.42 11.68
N GLU A 134 -16.27 8.33 10.95
CA GLU A 134 -15.23 7.29 11.06
C GLU A 134 -14.24 7.37 9.90
N VAL A 135 -12.98 7.22 10.21
CA VAL A 135 -11.89 7.12 9.22
C VAL A 135 -11.13 5.83 9.43
N TYR A 136 -10.87 5.14 8.34
CA TYR A 136 -10.26 3.83 8.34
C TYR A 136 -8.91 3.85 7.63
N GLU A 137 -7.96 3.18 8.23
CA GLU A 137 -6.72 2.74 7.61
C GLU A 137 -6.82 1.23 7.38
N LEU A 138 -6.65 0.79 6.14
CA LEU A 138 -6.84 -0.60 5.74
C LEU A 138 -5.48 -1.24 5.44
N LYS A 139 -5.12 -2.27 6.18
CA LYS A 139 -3.87 -2.99 5.99
C LYS A 139 -4.15 -4.44 5.62
N MET A 140 -3.75 -4.84 4.43
CA MET A 140 -3.76 -6.25 4.06
C MET A 140 -2.79 -7.03 4.93
N ARG A 141 -1.67 -6.41 5.30
CA ARG A 141 -0.62 -6.99 6.12
C ARG A 141 0.18 -5.91 6.83
N VAL A 142 0.55 -6.16 8.08
CA VAL A 142 1.45 -5.29 8.84
C VAL A 142 2.87 -5.84 8.75
N THR A 143 3.63 -5.33 7.79
CA THR A 143 5.05 -5.68 7.62
C THR A 143 5.91 -4.43 7.62
N ILE A 144 7.15 -4.55 8.08
CA ILE A 144 8.18 -3.54 7.79
C ILE A 144 8.50 -3.70 6.29
N ALA A 145 7.81 -2.94 5.45
CA ALA A 145 8.23 -2.85 4.06
C ALA A 145 9.62 -2.21 3.98
N ALA A 146 10.31 -2.40 2.86
CA ALA A 146 11.63 -1.81 2.61
C ALA A 146 11.68 -0.27 2.71
N SER A 147 10.53 0.39 2.82
CA SER A 147 10.39 1.83 3.09
C SER A 147 10.59 2.21 4.57
N GLY A 148 10.86 1.23 5.44
CA GLY A 148 11.42 1.45 6.77
C GLY A 148 10.48 2.04 7.83
N GLN A 149 11.09 2.46 8.91
CA GLN A 149 10.44 3.03 10.11
C GLN A 149 9.59 4.28 9.85
N GLY A 150 9.85 5.03 8.77
CA GLY A 150 9.12 6.25 8.46
C GLY A 150 7.63 6.01 8.28
N ARG A 151 7.25 4.99 7.51
CA ARG A 151 5.84 4.63 7.33
C ARG A 151 5.18 4.11 8.60
N PHE A 152 5.91 3.35 9.40
CA PHE A 152 5.38 2.87 10.68
C PHE A 152 5.10 4.04 11.63
N ASN A 153 5.98 5.03 11.70
CA ASN A 153 5.75 6.23 12.49
C ASN A 153 4.53 7.03 11.99
N GLU A 154 4.31 7.08 10.67
CA GLU A 154 3.11 7.68 10.10
C GLU A 154 1.82 6.95 10.55
N GLU A 155 1.84 5.61 10.62
CA GLU A 155 0.72 4.83 11.14
C GLU A 155 0.45 5.15 12.63
N MET A 156 1.51 5.30 13.41
CA MET A 156 1.41 5.65 14.84
C MET A 156 0.85 7.06 15.08
N THR A 157 0.94 7.96 14.12
CA THR A 157 0.36 9.32 14.24
C THR A 157 -1.09 9.40 13.79
N PHE A 158 -1.55 8.46 12.97
CA PHE A 158 -2.90 8.46 12.39
C PHE A 158 -4.03 8.62 13.42
N PRO A 159 -4.07 7.87 14.54
CA PRO A 159 -5.14 8.02 15.52
C PRO A 159 -5.22 9.45 16.09
N LYS A 160 -4.08 10.04 16.39
CA LYS A 160 -4.02 11.42 16.92
C LYS A 160 -4.47 12.46 15.90
N GLU A 161 -4.08 12.27 14.64
CA GLU A 161 -4.48 13.16 13.54
C GLU A 161 -6.00 13.11 13.31
N ALA A 162 -6.57 11.92 13.29
CA ALA A 162 -8.01 11.72 13.13
C ALA A 162 -8.82 12.27 14.30
N GLN A 163 -8.40 11.99 15.54
CA GLN A 163 -9.06 12.50 16.74
C GLN A 163 -9.04 14.04 16.79
N LYS A 164 -7.94 14.68 16.38
CA LYS A 164 -7.89 16.15 16.28
C LYS A 164 -8.83 16.72 15.22
N ALA A 165 -9.17 15.93 14.22
CA ALA A 165 -10.20 16.29 13.23
C ALA A 165 -11.62 16.00 13.74
N GLY A 166 -11.80 15.52 14.96
CA GLY A 166 -13.10 15.11 15.50
C GLY A 166 -13.64 13.80 14.92
N LEU A 167 -12.74 12.94 14.42
CA LEU A 167 -13.10 11.70 13.78
C LEU A 167 -12.64 10.50 14.60
N THR A 168 -13.34 9.38 14.45
CA THR A 168 -13.00 8.09 15.07
C THR A 168 -12.06 7.31 14.17
N PRO A 169 -10.79 7.11 14.56
CA PRO A 169 -9.84 6.31 13.79
C PRO A 169 -10.07 4.82 13.98
N ILE A 170 -10.08 4.07 12.90
CA ILE A 170 -10.23 2.62 12.92
C ILE A 170 -9.14 2.01 12.04
N LEU A 171 -8.35 1.10 12.61
CA LEU A 171 -7.38 0.30 11.89
C LEU A 171 -7.95 -1.08 11.62
N VAL A 172 -8.03 -1.48 10.35
CA VAL A 172 -8.45 -2.81 9.94
C VAL A 172 -7.26 -3.56 9.35
N VAL A 173 -6.90 -4.67 9.97
CA VAL A 173 -5.80 -5.53 9.51
C VAL A 173 -6.35 -6.89 9.12
N PHE A 174 -6.10 -7.32 7.88
CA PHE A 174 -6.60 -8.59 7.33
C PHE A 174 -5.67 -9.77 7.63
N ASP A 175 -4.39 -9.51 7.88
CA ASP A 175 -3.44 -10.56 8.28
C ASP A 175 -3.56 -10.82 9.78
N GLY A 176 -4.02 -12.02 10.13
CA GLY A 176 -4.15 -12.45 11.53
C GLY A 176 -2.83 -12.80 12.23
N ASN A 177 -1.69 -12.71 11.54
CA ASN A 177 -0.41 -12.97 12.17
C ASN A 177 -0.07 -11.87 13.19
N GLU A 178 0.07 -12.24 14.43
CA GLU A 178 0.47 -11.34 15.51
C GLU A 178 1.96 -11.01 15.41
N SER A 179 2.26 -9.89 14.75
CA SER A 179 3.61 -9.31 14.74
C SER A 179 3.79 -8.32 15.88
N ASP A 180 5.03 -8.08 16.30
CA ASP A 180 5.35 -7.03 17.29
C ASP A 180 4.87 -5.65 16.84
N LEU A 181 4.84 -5.40 15.53
CA LEU A 181 4.33 -4.16 14.95
C LEU A 181 2.82 -4.04 15.11
N LEU A 182 2.07 -5.11 14.83
CA LEU A 182 0.63 -5.14 15.06
C LEU A 182 0.30 -4.94 16.53
N ASN A 183 1.05 -5.58 17.43
CA ASN A 183 0.87 -5.41 18.86
C ASN A 183 1.17 -3.99 19.35
N LYS A 184 2.11 -3.29 18.72
CA LYS A 184 2.35 -1.85 18.99
C LYS A 184 1.19 -0.98 18.50
N LEU A 185 0.63 -1.27 17.33
CA LEU A 185 -0.52 -0.53 16.79
C LEU A 185 -1.79 -0.76 17.61
N LYS A 186 -2.01 -1.98 18.11
CA LYS A 186 -3.17 -2.30 19.00
C LYS A 186 -3.17 -1.54 20.34
N LYS A 187 -2.04 -1.00 20.77
CA LYS A 187 -1.89 -0.26 22.03
C LYS A 187 -2.11 1.25 21.91
N GLN A 188 -2.39 1.75 20.73
CA GLN A 188 -2.68 3.15 20.44
C GLN A 188 -4.18 3.45 20.55
#